data_6003671cd51791ed8642ce6bb9a392af
#
_entry.id   6003671cd51791ed8642ce6bb9a392af
#
_cell.length_a   1.000
_cell.length_b   1.000
_cell.length_c   1.000
_cell.angle_alpha   90.00
_cell.angle_beta   90.00
_cell.angle_gamma   90.00
#
_symmetry.space_group_name_H-M   'P 1'
#
loop_
_entity.id
_entity.type
_entity.pdbx_description
1 polymer ?
#
loop_
_entity_poly.entity_id
_entity_poly.type
_entity_poly.pdbx_seq_one_letter_code
_entity_poly.pdbx_strand_id
1 'polypeptide(L)'
;MKKIKNIIKNENGAVSALVLFTVLMFVVILMGVYLTVTARQKAQIKSDMRIKQIYGQDVNNIDNVYDEIASKMKNVEQMKGGDYFKEETTLRDSNGNSIIVPKGFKIAEDSGINVTEGIVIEDDDIITGIGNNRGNQYVWVPVRKGIKKSDGTKIDITLGRYTFADGTNDTDSNGTVLTKGTPILQQSADNYTQEVVINSYWKELSISRTGVASSGTDGLNTTALNLKGFIDSVKTNGGYYIARYEASYGTDGKANSKVSNTFIDTRGTAPTTEGTLWNNITQIDSATASRNIYEAVTTDLINSYAWDTAIVYIQNFSGDTDYSYQNSKNTSLSNTGANEDEVCKINDMASNTYEWTTEYSINKDSSFAYPCVDRGGGCNRSDLYTNGRYNNDATSISKNYTFRSILYL
;
A
#
# COMPACT_ATOMS: atom_id res chain seq x y z
N MET A 1 17.89 -50.44 -34.68
CA MET A 1 18.34 -51.38 -33.63
C MET A 1 19.84 -51.64 -33.54
N LYS A 2 20.63 -51.75 -34.64
CA LYS A 2 22.10 -51.97 -34.56
C LYS A 2 22.90 -50.79 -33.95
N LYS A 3 22.48 -49.53 -34.12
CA LYS A 3 23.15 -48.35 -33.51
C LYS A 3 22.96 -48.28 -31.97
N ILE A 4 21.84 -48.73 -31.45
CA ILE A 4 21.56 -48.70 -30.00
C ILE A 4 22.40 -49.80 -29.29
N LYS A 5 22.65 -50.93 -29.94
CA LYS A 5 23.47 -52.01 -29.36
C LYS A 5 24.96 -51.61 -29.20
N ASN A 6 25.47 -50.65 -29.99
CA ASN A 6 26.86 -50.22 -29.88
C ASN A 6 27.09 -49.12 -28.81
N ILE A 7 26.02 -48.41 -28.40
CA ILE A 7 26.09 -47.41 -27.34
C ILE A 7 26.17 -48.09 -25.96
N ILE A 8 25.57 -49.30 -25.83
CA ILE A 8 25.54 -50.03 -24.57
C ILE A 8 26.87 -50.74 -24.24
N LYS A 9 27.80 -50.85 -25.22
CA LYS A 9 29.09 -51.54 -25.02
C LYS A 9 30.22 -50.68 -24.47
N ASN A 10 30.04 -49.37 -24.37
CA ASN A 10 31.03 -48.45 -23.77
C ASN A 10 30.51 -48.07 -22.40
N GLU A 11 31.25 -48.34 -21.32
CA GLU A 11 30.80 -48.09 -19.93
C GLU A 11 30.34 -46.63 -19.71
N ASN A 12 30.98 -45.66 -20.36
CA ASN A 12 30.54 -44.26 -20.32
C ASN A 12 29.26 -44.01 -21.13
N GLY A 13 28.99 -44.79 -22.18
CA GLY A 13 27.76 -44.73 -22.98
C GLY A 13 26.58 -45.40 -22.27
N ALA A 14 26.82 -46.44 -21.49
CA ALA A 14 25.78 -47.13 -20.73
C ALA A 14 25.23 -46.23 -19.61
N VAL A 15 26.09 -45.50 -18.91
CA VAL A 15 25.66 -44.53 -17.87
C VAL A 15 24.86 -43.42 -18.48
N SER A 16 25.30 -42.84 -19.62
CA SER A 16 24.57 -41.78 -20.32
C SER A 16 23.22 -42.24 -20.87
N ALA A 17 23.16 -43.48 -21.37
CA ALA A 17 21.90 -44.07 -21.85
C ALA A 17 20.92 -44.37 -20.69
N LEU A 18 21.42 -44.82 -19.55
CA LEU A 18 20.61 -45.04 -18.36
C LEU A 18 20.04 -43.71 -17.79
N VAL A 19 20.88 -42.68 -17.72
CA VAL A 19 20.44 -41.35 -17.26
C VAL A 19 19.40 -40.77 -18.22
N LEU A 20 19.63 -40.87 -19.54
CA LEU A 20 18.67 -40.38 -20.53
C LEU A 20 17.34 -41.14 -20.44
N PHE A 21 17.38 -42.47 -20.26
CA PHE A 21 16.20 -43.32 -20.10
C PHE A 21 15.44 -42.96 -18.81
N THR A 22 16.16 -42.73 -17.72
CA THR A 22 15.59 -42.35 -16.42
C THR A 22 14.89 -40.99 -16.53
N VAL A 23 15.53 -39.99 -17.15
CA VAL A 23 14.95 -38.69 -17.40
C VAL A 23 13.71 -38.78 -18.29
N LEU A 24 13.77 -39.56 -19.37
CA LEU A 24 12.63 -39.78 -20.26
C LEU A 24 11.45 -40.44 -19.55
N MET A 25 11.72 -41.45 -18.72
CA MET A 25 10.69 -42.12 -17.90
C MET A 25 10.08 -41.15 -16.88
N PHE A 26 10.89 -40.28 -16.27
CA PHE A 26 10.41 -39.27 -15.34
C PHE A 26 9.49 -38.24 -16.04
N VAL A 27 9.86 -37.79 -17.25
CA VAL A 27 9.05 -36.88 -18.06
C VAL A 27 7.73 -37.54 -18.46
N VAL A 28 7.75 -38.82 -18.86
CA VAL A 28 6.53 -39.55 -19.22
C VAL A 28 5.61 -39.75 -18.01
N ILE A 29 6.18 -40.04 -16.83
CA ILE A 29 5.41 -40.15 -15.57
C ILE A 29 4.80 -38.81 -15.20
N LEU A 30 5.58 -37.70 -15.25
CA LEU A 30 5.08 -36.38 -14.98
C LEU A 30 3.99 -35.96 -15.96
N MET A 31 4.14 -36.22 -17.25
CA MET A 31 3.07 -36.02 -18.25
C MET A 31 1.82 -36.86 -17.96
N GLY A 32 2.00 -38.12 -17.60
CA GLY A 32 0.90 -39.00 -17.23
C GLY A 32 0.14 -38.49 -15.99
N VAL A 33 0.86 -38.03 -14.97
CA VAL A 33 0.28 -37.42 -13.76
C VAL A 33 -0.45 -36.14 -14.12
N TYR A 34 0.18 -35.29 -14.91
CA TYR A 34 -0.43 -34.03 -15.34
C TYR A 34 -1.73 -34.25 -16.13
N LEU A 35 -1.71 -35.16 -17.12
CA LEU A 35 -2.90 -35.50 -17.90
C LEU A 35 -4.00 -36.16 -17.04
N THR A 36 -3.62 -36.95 -16.06
CA THR A 36 -4.57 -37.61 -15.16
C THR A 36 -5.21 -36.62 -14.20
N VAL A 37 -4.43 -35.66 -13.64
CA VAL A 37 -4.93 -34.61 -12.79
C VAL A 37 -5.86 -33.71 -13.57
N THR A 38 -5.47 -33.28 -14.78
CA THR A 38 -6.29 -32.42 -15.65
C THR A 38 -7.59 -33.15 -16.06
N ALA A 39 -7.54 -34.43 -16.39
CA ALA A 39 -8.73 -35.20 -16.71
C ALA A 39 -9.67 -35.37 -15.51
N ARG A 40 -9.12 -35.60 -14.30
CA ARG A 40 -9.92 -35.65 -13.05
C ARG A 40 -10.56 -34.34 -12.72
N GLN A 41 -9.83 -33.22 -12.84
CA GLN A 41 -10.37 -31.89 -12.65
C GLN A 41 -11.49 -31.56 -13.66
N LYS A 42 -11.31 -31.95 -14.94
CA LYS A 42 -12.38 -31.84 -15.95
C LYS A 42 -13.62 -32.65 -15.61
N ALA A 43 -13.43 -33.89 -15.10
CA ALA A 43 -14.52 -34.75 -14.70
C ALA A 43 -15.26 -34.22 -13.47
N GLN A 44 -14.53 -33.65 -12.49
CA GLN A 44 -15.08 -33.01 -11.30
C GLN A 44 -15.92 -31.78 -11.68
N ILE A 45 -15.37 -30.91 -12.50
CA ILE A 45 -16.07 -29.72 -13.00
C ILE A 45 -17.32 -30.12 -13.78
N LYS A 46 -17.26 -31.12 -14.63
CA LYS A 46 -18.45 -31.67 -15.33
C LYS A 46 -19.50 -32.23 -14.37
N SER A 47 -19.08 -32.91 -13.30
CA SER A 47 -19.97 -33.45 -12.27
C SER A 47 -20.67 -32.29 -11.52
N ASP A 48 -19.90 -31.29 -11.09
CA ASP A 48 -20.44 -30.13 -10.37
C ASP A 48 -21.37 -29.28 -11.25
N MET A 49 -21.10 -29.21 -12.55
CA MET A 49 -21.98 -28.56 -13.53
C MET A 49 -23.27 -29.32 -13.75
N ARG A 50 -23.24 -30.66 -13.81
CA ARG A 50 -24.45 -31.48 -13.90
C ARG A 50 -25.34 -31.30 -12.67
N ILE A 51 -24.76 -31.22 -11.48
CA ILE A 51 -25.47 -30.95 -10.24
C ILE A 51 -26.12 -29.58 -10.28
N LYS A 52 -25.42 -28.54 -10.74
CA LYS A 52 -25.98 -27.18 -10.90
C LYS A 52 -27.09 -27.11 -11.95
N GLN A 53 -26.96 -27.87 -13.05
CA GLN A 53 -27.97 -27.93 -14.10
C GLN A 53 -29.26 -28.61 -13.61
N ILE A 54 -29.15 -29.64 -12.76
CA ILE A 54 -30.30 -30.31 -12.13
C ILE A 54 -31.03 -29.38 -11.15
N TYR A 55 -30.31 -28.43 -10.53
CA TYR A 55 -30.88 -27.44 -9.60
C TYR A 55 -31.21 -26.07 -10.22
N GLY A 56 -31.28 -25.99 -11.57
CA GLY A 56 -31.85 -24.84 -12.27
C GLY A 56 -30.92 -23.62 -12.39
N GLN A 57 -29.62 -23.79 -12.31
CA GLN A 57 -28.66 -22.73 -12.66
C GLN A 57 -28.07 -22.96 -14.05
N ASP A 58 -28.25 -21.98 -14.92
CA ASP A 58 -27.75 -21.99 -16.29
C ASP A 58 -26.22 -21.93 -16.31
N VAL A 59 -25.57 -23.03 -16.60
CA VAL A 59 -24.10 -23.10 -16.76
C VAL A 59 -23.79 -23.16 -18.24
N ASN A 60 -23.89 -22.02 -18.88
CA ASN A 60 -23.43 -21.87 -20.24
C ASN A 60 -21.89 -21.76 -20.23
N ASN A 61 -21.27 -22.85 -20.68
CA ASN A 61 -19.95 -22.86 -21.29
C ASN A 61 -18.75 -23.18 -20.36
N ILE A 62 -18.32 -24.45 -20.43
CA ILE A 62 -17.05 -24.95 -19.83
C ILE A 62 -15.84 -24.12 -20.30
N ASP A 63 -15.85 -23.65 -21.55
CA ASP A 63 -14.76 -22.87 -22.13
C ASP A 63 -14.59 -21.54 -21.39
N ASN A 64 -15.68 -20.86 -20.99
CA ASN A 64 -15.60 -19.64 -20.19
C ASN A 64 -15.00 -19.87 -18.79
N VAL A 65 -15.23 -21.03 -18.18
CA VAL A 65 -14.63 -21.37 -16.88
C VAL A 65 -13.13 -21.63 -17.03
N TYR A 66 -12.72 -22.26 -18.12
CA TYR A 66 -11.29 -22.47 -18.41
C TYR A 66 -10.60 -21.14 -18.74
N ASP A 67 -11.24 -20.28 -19.52
CA ASP A 67 -10.70 -18.95 -19.84
C ASP A 67 -10.61 -18.08 -18.59
N GLU A 68 -11.59 -18.16 -17.67
CA GLU A 68 -11.54 -17.49 -16.38
C GLU A 68 -10.40 -18.01 -15.49
N ILE A 69 -10.22 -19.33 -15.41
CA ILE A 69 -9.13 -19.95 -14.66
C ILE A 69 -7.77 -19.59 -15.28
N ALA A 70 -7.64 -19.68 -16.60
CA ALA A 70 -6.42 -19.31 -17.30
C ALA A 70 -6.08 -17.82 -17.12
N SER A 71 -7.09 -16.96 -17.18
CA SER A 71 -6.95 -15.53 -16.90
C SER A 71 -6.51 -15.27 -15.46
N LYS A 72 -7.12 -15.94 -14.49
CA LYS A 72 -6.72 -15.83 -13.07
C LYS A 72 -5.28 -16.31 -12.85
N MET A 73 -4.88 -17.41 -13.47
CA MET A 73 -3.50 -17.91 -13.38
C MET A 73 -2.51 -16.95 -14.00
N LYS A 74 -2.82 -16.38 -15.16
CA LYS A 74 -1.98 -15.34 -15.80
C LYS A 74 -1.86 -14.10 -14.92
N ASN A 75 -2.95 -13.66 -14.31
CA ASN A 75 -2.95 -12.52 -13.38
C ASN A 75 -2.07 -12.80 -12.15
N VAL A 76 -2.14 -14.01 -11.58
CA VAL A 76 -1.29 -14.40 -10.45
C VAL A 76 0.19 -14.41 -10.85
N GLU A 77 0.52 -14.86 -12.06
CA GLU A 77 1.91 -14.79 -12.56
C GLU A 77 2.38 -13.34 -12.70
N GLN A 78 1.54 -12.44 -13.20
CA GLN A 78 1.85 -11.01 -13.29
C GLN A 78 1.99 -10.33 -11.93
N MET A 79 1.36 -10.89 -10.86
CA MET A 79 1.46 -10.39 -9.49
C MET A 79 2.69 -10.92 -8.72
N LYS A 80 3.53 -11.74 -9.30
CA LYS A 80 4.71 -12.35 -8.63
C LYS A 80 6.04 -11.66 -8.92
N GLY A 81 5.99 -10.40 -9.28
CA GLY A 81 7.17 -9.70 -9.76
C GLY A 81 7.39 -9.94 -11.26
N GLY A 82 8.23 -9.16 -11.86
CA GLY A 82 8.47 -9.23 -13.29
C GLY A 82 9.31 -8.06 -13.77
N ASP A 83 9.26 -7.81 -15.07
CA ASP A 83 9.90 -6.66 -15.68
C ASP A 83 9.11 -5.37 -15.37
N TYR A 84 9.81 -4.25 -15.39
CA TYR A 84 9.21 -2.93 -15.27
C TYR A 84 8.28 -2.63 -16.44
N PHE A 85 7.10 -2.10 -16.16
CA PHE A 85 6.13 -1.75 -17.19
C PHE A 85 6.59 -0.53 -18.00
N LYS A 86 6.57 -0.64 -19.31
CA LYS A 86 6.97 0.42 -20.24
C LYS A 86 5.89 1.48 -20.46
N GLU A 87 4.68 1.19 -20.02
CA GLU A 87 3.49 2.05 -20.09
C GLU A 87 2.62 1.79 -18.87
N GLU A 88 1.72 2.70 -18.56
CA GLU A 88 0.71 2.49 -17.53
C GLU A 88 -0.11 1.24 -17.85
N THR A 89 -0.22 0.34 -16.90
CA THR A 89 -0.81 -0.98 -17.12
C THR A 89 -1.85 -1.31 -16.07
N THR A 90 -3.04 -1.69 -16.51
CA THR A 90 -4.06 -2.22 -15.61
C THR A 90 -3.88 -3.72 -15.43
N LEU A 91 -3.62 -4.14 -14.21
CA LEU A 91 -3.59 -5.54 -13.80
C LEU A 91 -4.86 -5.91 -13.04
N ARG A 92 -5.05 -7.21 -12.87
CA ARG A 92 -6.07 -7.75 -11.97
C ARG A 92 -5.42 -8.66 -10.94
N ASP A 93 -5.76 -8.43 -9.67
CA ASP A 93 -5.32 -9.29 -8.59
C ASP A 93 -5.99 -10.69 -8.66
N SER A 94 -5.57 -11.62 -7.81
CA SER A 94 -6.10 -12.99 -7.80
C SER A 94 -7.61 -13.04 -7.49
N ASN A 95 -8.18 -11.99 -6.89
CA ASN A 95 -9.61 -11.84 -6.62
C ASN A 95 -10.37 -11.10 -7.74
N GLY A 96 -9.64 -10.63 -8.78
CA GLY A 96 -10.18 -9.91 -9.94
C GLY A 96 -10.36 -8.41 -9.71
N ASN A 97 -9.78 -7.83 -8.66
CA ASN A 97 -9.75 -6.39 -8.46
C ASN A 97 -8.73 -5.75 -9.40
N SER A 98 -9.07 -4.58 -9.98
CA SER A 98 -8.16 -3.85 -10.85
C SER A 98 -7.17 -3.03 -10.05
N ILE A 99 -5.94 -3.00 -10.53
CA ILE A 99 -4.82 -2.22 -10.01
C ILE A 99 -4.18 -1.53 -11.21
N ILE A 100 -3.84 -0.27 -11.08
CA ILE A 100 -3.16 0.47 -12.17
C ILE A 100 -1.70 0.67 -11.76
N VAL A 101 -0.80 0.02 -12.48
CA VAL A 101 0.64 0.14 -12.26
C VAL A 101 1.19 1.23 -13.19
N PRO A 102 1.83 2.27 -12.66
CA PRO A 102 2.41 3.33 -13.47
C PRO A 102 3.55 2.83 -14.36
N LYS A 103 3.80 3.53 -15.45
CA LYS A 103 5.02 3.34 -16.23
C LYS A 103 6.26 3.47 -15.34
N GLY A 104 7.22 2.57 -15.51
CA GLY A 104 8.48 2.56 -14.77
C GLY A 104 8.42 1.86 -13.42
N PHE A 105 7.29 1.23 -13.12
CA PHE A 105 7.14 0.38 -11.94
C PHE A 105 6.93 -1.08 -12.34
N LYS A 106 7.21 -1.98 -11.42
CA LYS A 106 6.88 -3.41 -11.48
C LYS A 106 6.14 -3.80 -10.22
N ILE A 107 5.55 -4.98 -10.20
CA ILE A 107 5.11 -5.61 -8.94
C ILE A 107 6.36 -6.05 -8.17
N ALA A 108 6.47 -5.68 -6.90
CA ALA A 108 7.58 -6.08 -6.04
C ALA A 108 7.58 -7.60 -5.81
N GLU A 109 8.76 -8.19 -5.62
CA GLU A 109 8.90 -9.65 -5.49
C GLU A 109 8.16 -10.21 -4.27
N ASP A 110 8.09 -9.43 -3.19
CA ASP A 110 7.40 -9.78 -1.94
C ASP A 110 5.99 -9.18 -1.84
N SER A 111 5.45 -8.69 -2.95
CA SER A 111 4.06 -8.21 -3.03
C SER A 111 3.07 -9.33 -2.71
N GLY A 112 1.95 -8.97 -2.06
CA GLY A 112 0.78 -9.83 -2.06
C GLY A 112 0.22 -10.03 -3.47
N ILE A 113 -0.55 -11.09 -3.67
CA ILE A 113 -1.19 -11.40 -4.96
C ILE A 113 -2.61 -10.85 -5.07
N ASN A 114 -3.10 -10.23 -4.03
CA ASN A 114 -4.41 -9.57 -3.97
C ASN A 114 -4.41 -8.41 -2.96
N VAL A 115 -5.43 -7.58 -3.03
CA VAL A 115 -5.57 -6.40 -2.17
C VAL A 115 -5.73 -6.74 -0.68
N THR A 116 -6.11 -7.97 -0.32
CA THR A 116 -6.17 -8.41 1.08
C THR A 116 -4.77 -8.57 1.68
N GLU A 117 -3.84 -9.05 0.87
CA GLU A 117 -2.44 -9.24 1.27
C GLU A 117 -1.62 -7.95 1.15
N GLY A 118 -2.08 -6.98 0.37
CA GLY A 118 -1.36 -5.76 0.04
C GLY A 118 -0.53 -5.89 -1.24
N ILE A 119 -0.91 -5.16 -2.28
CA ILE A 119 -0.17 -5.14 -3.56
C ILE A 119 0.88 -4.05 -3.49
N VAL A 120 2.13 -4.45 -3.73
CA VAL A 120 3.30 -3.56 -3.70
C VAL A 120 3.86 -3.37 -5.10
N ILE A 121 4.08 -2.12 -5.47
CA ILE A 121 4.87 -1.77 -6.66
C ILE A 121 6.24 -1.25 -6.26
N GLU A 122 7.21 -1.43 -7.15
CA GLU A 122 8.60 -0.98 -6.97
C GLU A 122 9.08 -0.22 -8.20
N ASP A 123 9.77 0.88 -8.00
CA ASP A 123 10.21 1.78 -9.07
C ASP A 123 11.47 1.32 -9.81
N ASP A 124 11.62 1.84 -11.05
CA ASP A 124 12.86 1.81 -11.82
C ASP A 124 13.34 3.25 -12.10
N ASP A 125 14.47 3.62 -11.55
CA ASP A 125 15.08 4.93 -11.73
C ASP A 125 15.37 5.29 -13.20
N ILE A 126 15.66 4.33 -14.05
CA ILE A 126 15.96 4.54 -15.48
C ILE A 126 14.73 5.05 -16.23
N ILE A 127 13.55 4.56 -15.89
CA ILE A 127 12.30 4.90 -16.58
C ILE A 127 11.59 6.09 -15.93
N THR A 128 11.75 6.24 -14.61
CA THR A 128 11.11 7.33 -13.85
C THR A 128 11.91 8.64 -13.85
N GLY A 129 13.12 8.64 -14.43
CA GLY A 129 13.96 9.85 -14.54
C GLY A 129 14.70 10.21 -13.25
N ILE A 130 14.76 9.33 -12.28
CA ILE A 130 15.40 9.57 -10.99
C ILE A 130 16.70 8.77 -10.93
N GLY A 131 17.83 9.42 -11.05
CA GLY A 131 19.10 8.73 -10.88
C GLY A 131 19.23 8.13 -9.46
N ASN A 132 19.60 6.89 -9.34
CA ASN A 132 19.98 6.15 -8.12
C ASN A 132 18.91 5.93 -7.04
N ASN A 133 17.63 6.26 -7.27
CA ASN A 133 16.53 6.04 -6.31
C ASN A 133 15.72 4.75 -6.58
N ARG A 134 16.36 3.76 -7.17
CA ARG A 134 15.74 2.48 -7.51
C ARG A 134 15.29 1.73 -6.26
N GLY A 135 14.09 1.10 -6.34
CA GLY A 135 13.57 0.22 -5.31
C GLY A 135 12.69 0.92 -4.27
N ASN A 136 12.14 2.11 -4.58
CA ASN A 136 11.07 2.69 -3.77
C ASN A 136 9.80 1.86 -3.90
N GLN A 137 9.18 1.54 -2.77
CA GLN A 137 8.02 0.66 -2.72
C GLN A 137 6.77 1.40 -2.26
N TYR A 138 5.66 1.14 -2.94
CA TYR A 138 4.37 1.73 -2.65
C TYR A 138 3.28 0.66 -2.63
N VAL A 139 2.32 0.80 -1.73
CA VAL A 139 1.21 -0.13 -1.54
C VAL A 139 -0.06 0.45 -2.15
N TRP A 140 -0.75 -0.34 -2.96
CA TRP A 140 -2.04 0.04 -3.53
C TRP A 140 -3.14 0.04 -2.48
N VAL A 141 -3.78 1.18 -2.29
CA VAL A 141 -4.98 1.34 -1.46
C VAL A 141 -6.19 1.46 -2.39
N PRO A 142 -7.02 0.43 -2.50
CA PRO A 142 -8.19 0.45 -3.37
C PRO A 142 -9.29 1.35 -2.79
N VAL A 143 -9.91 2.16 -3.65
CA VAL A 143 -11.00 3.08 -3.29
C VAL A 143 -12.12 2.95 -4.30
N ARG A 144 -13.05 2.07 -4.04
CA ARG A 144 -14.22 1.82 -4.91
C ARG A 144 -15.25 0.95 -4.20
N LYS A 145 -16.40 0.78 -4.84
CA LYS A 145 -17.42 -0.19 -4.41
C LYS A 145 -17.09 -1.60 -4.88
N GLY A 146 -17.48 -2.59 -4.09
CA GLY A 146 -17.46 -3.99 -4.46
C GLY A 146 -16.05 -4.60 -4.58
N ILE A 147 -15.08 -4.13 -3.81
CA ILE A 147 -13.74 -4.71 -3.74
C ILE A 147 -13.86 -6.11 -3.16
N LYS A 148 -13.39 -7.10 -3.90
CA LYS A 148 -13.51 -8.51 -3.51
C LYS A 148 -12.37 -8.92 -2.58
N LYS A 149 -12.72 -9.56 -1.47
CA LYS A 149 -11.80 -10.26 -0.58
C LYS A 149 -11.58 -11.69 -1.07
N SER A 150 -10.58 -12.36 -0.48
CA SER A 150 -10.24 -13.76 -0.82
C SER A 150 -11.35 -14.75 -0.46
N ASP A 151 -12.22 -14.42 0.50
CA ASP A 151 -13.40 -15.21 0.87
C ASP A 151 -14.62 -14.96 -0.04
N GLY A 152 -14.49 -14.08 -1.04
CA GLY A 152 -15.54 -13.69 -1.97
C GLY A 152 -16.48 -12.59 -1.47
N THR A 153 -16.33 -12.12 -0.24
CA THR A 153 -17.07 -10.96 0.27
C THR A 153 -16.66 -9.69 -0.47
N LYS A 154 -17.54 -8.70 -0.50
CA LYS A 154 -17.30 -7.42 -1.14
C LYS A 154 -17.32 -6.31 -0.11
N ILE A 155 -16.34 -5.44 -0.21
CA ILE A 155 -16.17 -4.27 0.66
C ILE A 155 -16.24 -3.01 -0.20
N ASP A 156 -16.91 -1.99 0.33
CA ASP A 156 -16.92 -0.65 -0.24
C ASP A 156 -15.94 0.22 0.55
N ILE A 157 -14.99 0.87 -0.13
CA ILE A 157 -14.11 1.86 0.46
C ILE A 157 -14.38 3.20 -0.20
N THR A 158 -14.73 4.19 0.60
CA THR A 158 -14.93 5.57 0.21
C THR A 158 -13.70 6.40 0.57
N LEU A 159 -13.20 7.21 -0.35
CA LEU A 159 -12.17 8.20 -0.04
C LEU A 159 -12.78 9.27 0.87
N GLY A 160 -12.21 9.42 2.05
CA GLY A 160 -12.78 10.35 3.03
C GLY A 160 -11.85 10.63 4.20
N ARG A 161 -12.25 11.62 4.97
CA ARG A 161 -11.70 11.91 6.28
C ARG A 161 -12.61 11.28 7.32
N TYR A 162 -12.03 10.53 8.24
CA TYR A 162 -12.74 9.75 9.23
C TYR A 162 -12.32 10.11 10.65
N THR A 163 -13.24 9.95 11.57
CA THR A 163 -12.94 9.61 12.96
C THR A 163 -13.23 8.12 13.18
N PHE A 164 -12.81 7.58 14.30
CA PHE A 164 -12.98 6.17 14.61
C PHE A 164 -13.61 6.05 15.99
N ALA A 165 -14.65 5.25 16.10
CA ALA A 165 -15.40 5.09 17.34
C ALA A 165 -14.50 4.60 18.48
N ASP A 166 -14.70 5.17 19.66
CA ASP A 166 -13.94 4.81 20.87
C ASP A 166 -14.48 3.53 21.58
N GLY A 167 -15.64 3.05 21.12
CA GLY A 167 -16.32 1.89 21.72
C GLY A 167 -17.13 2.22 22.96
N THR A 168 -17.31 3.51 23.30
CA THR A 168 -18.01 3.93 24.53
C THR A 168 -19.07 5.01 24.30
N ASN A 169 -18.74 6.05 23.53
CA ASN A 169 -19.59 7.23 23.39
C ASN A 169 -20.19 7.37 21.99
N ASP A 170 -19.49 6.89 20.98
CA ASP A 170 -19.95 6.99 19.61
C ASP A 170 -21.09 6.01 19.32
N THR A 171 -22.20 6.52 18.75
CA THR A 171 -23.41 5.71 18.46
C THR A 171 -23.77 5.76 16.99
N ASP A 172 -24.47 4.73 16.52
CA ASP A 172 -25.13 4.72 15.22
C ASP A 172 -26.41 5.59 15.22
N SER A 173 -27.09 5.64 14.09
CA SER A 173 -28.35 6.38 13.92
C SER A 173 -29.50 5.87 14.82
N ASN A 174 -29.40 4.68 15.38
CA ASN A 174 -30.36 4.04 16.26
C ASN A 174 -29.98 4.22 17.75
N GLY A 175 -28.87 4.89 18.03
CA GLY A 175 -28.36 5.07 19.39
C GLY A 175 -27.59 3.87 19.96
N THR A 176 -27.21 2.89 19.11
CA THR A 176 -26.38 1.75 19.53
C THR A 176 -24.92 2.17 19.55
N VAL A 177 -24.22 1.86 20.64
CA VAL A 177 -22.78 2.15 20.75
C VAL A 177 -22.01 1.40 19.67
N LEU A 178 -21.21 2.14 18.91
CA LEU A 178 -20.35 1.58 17.88
C LEU A 178 -19.18 0.82 18.48
N THR A 179 -18.79 -0.27 17.87
CA THR A 179 -17.59 -1.02 18.25
C THR A 179 -16.36 -0.13 18.08
N LYS A 180 -15.40 -0.26 19.02
CA LYS A 180 -14.11 0.44 18.95
C LYS A 180 -13.46 0.22 17.58
N GLY A 181 -12.96 1.28 17.00
CA GLY A 181 -12.34 1.27 15.67
C GLY A 181 -13.32 1.46 14.51
N THR A 182 -14.65 1.42 14.72
CA THR A 182 -15.62 1.64 13.64
C THR A 182 -15.37 2.98 12.94
N PRO A 183 -15.13 3.02 11.61
CA PRO A 183 -14.91 4.26 10.88
C PRO A 183 -16.18 5.10 10.81
N ILE A 184 -16.08 6.38 11.14
CA ILE A 184 -17.16 7.37 11.07
C ILE A 184 -16.76 8.42 10.04
N LEU A 185 -17.39 8.40 8.88
CA LEU A 185 -17.09 9.33 7.79
C LEU A 185 -17.48 10.77 8.19
N GLN A 186 -16.49 11.64 8.27
CA GLN A 186 -16.68 13.07 8.57
C GLN A 186 -16.78 13.91 7.30
N GLN A 187 -16.00 13.56 6.29
CA GLN A 187 -15.98 14.25 5.01
C GLN A 187 -15.66 13.26 3.88
N SER A 188 -16.62 13.11 2.94
CA SER A 188 -16.36 12.39 1.69
C SER A 188 -15.54 13.26 0.74
N ALA A 189 -14.72 12.64 -0.09
CA ALA A 189 -14.03 13.29 -1.19
C ALA A 189 -14.98 13.93 -2.23
N ASP A 190 -16.27 13.55 -2.26
CA ASP A 190 -17.26 14.21 -3.10
C ASP A 190 -17.59 15.63 -2.63
N ASN A 191 -17.34 15.93 -1.37
CA ASN A 191 -17.58 17.23 -0.74
C ASN A 191 -16.29 17.92 -0.29
N TYR A 192 -15.15 17.59 -0.92
CA TYR A 192 -13.84 18.09 -0.50
C TYR A 192 -13.68 19.61 -0.53
N THR A 193 -14.50 20.32 -1.32
CA THR A 193 -14.49 21.79 -1.40
C THR A 193 -15.15 22.44 -0.18
N GLN A 194 -15.90 21.69 0.61
CA GLN A 194 -16.46 22.19 1.86
C GLN A 194 -15.40 22.08 2.95
N GLU A 195 -15.14 23.15 3.67
CA GLU A 195 -14.23 23.09 4.81
C GLU A 195 -14.93 22.41 5.99
N VAL A 196 -14.58 21.13 6.22
CA VAL A 196 -15.02 20.38 7.40
C VAL A 196 -13.92 20.38 8.45
N VAL A 197 -14.28 20.80 9.65
CA VAL A 197 -13.40 20.78 10.81
C VAL A 197 -13.69 19.54 11.65
N ILE A 198 -12.72 18.65 11.81
CA ILE A 198 -12.84 17.45 12.62
C ILE A 198 -12.39 17.77 14.05
N ASN A 199 -13.16 17.32 15.05
CA ASN A 199 -12.85 17.51 16.47
C ASN A 199 -12.48 18.96 16.84
N SER A 200 -13.15 19.95 16.23
CA SER A 200 -12.98 21.39 16.44
C SER A 200 -11.67 22.00 15.94
N TYR A 201 -10.70 21.21 15.45
CA TYR A 201 -9.37 21.74 15.13
C TYR A 201 -8.82 21.34 13.76
N TRP A 202 -9.16 20.18 13.22
CA TRP A 202 -8.46 19.56 12.11
C TRP A 202 -9.12 19.83 10.77
N LYS A 203 -8.37 20.42 9.83
CA LYS A 203 -8.81 20.71 8.46
C LYS A 203 -7.89 20.06 7.44
N GLU A 204 -8.43 19.69 6.30
CA GLU A 204 -7.65 19.51 5.07
C GLU A 204 -8.13 20.57 4.08
N LEU A 205 -7.20 21.34 3.52
CA LEU A 205 -7.56 22.45 2.66
C LEU A 205 -7.87 21.96 1.25
N SER A 206 -9.00 22.39 0.72
CA SER A 206 -9.50 21.99 -0.60
C SER A 206 -8.77 22.63 -1.77
N ILE A 207 -7.96 23.66 -1.50
CA ILE A 207 -7.24 24.43 -2.51
C ILE A 207 -5.77 24.09 -2.38
N SER A 208 -5.15 23.74 -3.51
CA SER A 208 -3.71 23.62 -3.61
C SER A 208 -3.02 24.93 -3.19
N ARG A 209 -2.14 24.85 -2.22
CA ARG A 209 -1.31 25.98 -1.80
C ARG A 209 0.14 25.59 -1.96
N THR A 210 0.90 26.41 -2.64
CA THR A 210 2.35 26.43 -2.48
C THR A 210 2.64 27.01 -1.10
N GLY A 211 3.45 26.33 -0.32
CA GLY A 211 3.78 26.58 1.07
C GLY A 211 3.32 27.92 1.63
N VAL A 212 2.53 27.88 2.67
CA VAL A 212 2.07 29.11 3.31
C VAL A 212 3.22 29.64 4.16
N ALA A 213 4.14 30.37 3.52
CA ALA A 213 4.99 31.29 4.26
C ALA A 213 4.13 32.49 4.59
N SER A 214 3.54 32.58 5.75
CA SER A 214 3.04 33.85 6.25
C SER A 214 3.94 34.33 7.37
N SER A 215 4.18 35.57 7.39
CA SER A 215 4.80 36.27 8.50
C SER A 215 3.84 36.22 9.69
N GLY A 216 4.11 35.39 10.67
CA GLY A 216 3.31 35.28 11.88
C GLY A 216 3.06 33.85 12.29
N THR A 217 2.35 33.70 13.38
CA THR A 217 2.09 32.41 14.02
C THR A 217 1.23 31.42 13.21
N ASP A 218 0.62 31.85 12.09
CA ASP A 218 -0.22 31.02 11.23
C ASP A 218 0.55 30.34 10.10
N GLY A 219 1.83 30.55 10.04
CA GLY A 219 2.34 30.69 8.74
C GLY A 219 3.48 29.84 8.35
N LEU A 220 3.74 28.66 8.54
CA LEU A 220 4.72 27.82 7.87
C LEU A 220 4.20 26.36 7.83
N ASN A 221 2.98 26.18 7.42
CA ASN A 221 2.48 24.85 7.11
C ASN A 221 2.46 24.64 5.59
N THR A 222 2.40 23.40 5.18
CA THR A 222 2.14 23.03 3.80
C THR A 222 0.79 22.37 3.67
N THR A 223 0.24 22.42 2.47
CA THR A 223 -1.01 21.77 2.11
C THR A 223 -0.75 20.78 0.98
N ALA A 224 -1.69 19.91 0.66
CA ALA A 224 -1.59 19.06 -0.51
C ALA A 224 -1.24 19.88 -1.75
N LEU A 225 -0.33 19.39 -2.56
CA LEU A 225 0.12 20.04 -3.79
C LEU A 225 -1.05 20.32 -4.72
N ASN A 226 -1.90 19.31 -4.91
CA ASN A 226 -3.11 19.41 -5.69
C ASN A 226 -4.16 18.41 -5.16
N LEU A 227 -4.86 18.81 -4.10
CA LEU A 227 -5.86 17.93 -3.47
C LEU A 227 -6.96 17.52 -4.47
N LYS A 228 -7.38 18.45 -5.34
CA LYS A 228 -8.35 18.13 -6.40
C LYS A 228 -7.82 17.07 -7.35
N GLY A 229 -6.60 17.22 -7.83
CA GLY A 229 -5.96 16.24 -8.72
C GLY A 229 -5.81 14.87 -8.06
N PHE A 230 -5.43 14.81 -6.79
CA PHE A 230 -5.41 13.57 -6.02
C PHE A 230 -6.80 12.91 -5.99
N ILE A 231 -7.84 13.64 -5.62
CA ILE A 231 -9.21 13.13 -5.52
C ILE A 231 -9.72 12.64 -6.89
N ASP A 232 -9.50 13.43 -7.94
CA ASP A 232 -9.92 13.07 -9.30
C ASP A 232 -9.18 11.81 -9.81
N SER A 233 -7.88 11.72 -9.54
CA SER A 233 -7.08 10.52 -9.85
C SER A 233 -7.62 9.28 -9.14
N VAL A 234 -7.85 9.37 -7.83
CA VAL A 234 -8.39 8.24 -7.05
C VAL A 234 -9.75 7.79 -7.57
N LYS A 235 -10.63 8.74 -7.92
CA LYS A 235 -11.95 8.43 -8.50
C LYS A 235 -11.84 7.76 -9.87
N THR A 236 -10.93 8.22 -10.71
CA THR A 236 -10.70 7.67 -12.06
C THR A 236 -10.09 6.29 -12.00
N ASN A 237 -9.08 6.11 -11.17
CA ASN A 237 -8.25 4.92 -11.12
C ASN A 237 -8.74 3.87 -10.12
N GLY A 238 -9.66 4.25 -9.23
CA GLY A 238 -10.22 3.37 -8.20
C GLY A 238 -9.27 3.07 -7.05
N GLY A 239 -8.28 3.95 -6.81
CA GLY A 239 -7.31 3.84 -5.72
C GLY A 239 -6.13 4.79 -5.87
N TYR A 240 -5.20 4.69 -4.94
CA TYR A 240 -3.93 5.43 -4.89
C TYR A 240 -2.86 4.56 -4.27
N TYR A 241 -1.64 5.03 -4.27
CA TYR A 241 -0.52 4.37 -3.64
C TYR A 241 -0.07 5.14 -2.39
N ILE A 242 0.20 4.42 -1.31
CA ILE A 242 0.85 4.93 -0.10
C ILE A 242 2.27 4.37 -0.03
N ALA A 243 3.24 5.17 0.38
CA ALA A 243 4.59 4.69 0.63
C ALA A 243 4.56 3.52 1.62
N ARG A 244 5.23 2.41 1.27
CA ARG A 244 5.28 1.20 2.11
C ARG A 244 5.94 1.46 3.45
N TYR A 245 6.94 2.34 3.46
CA TYR A 245 7.76 2.68 4.62
C TYR A 245 7.67 4.17 4.94
N GLU A 246 7.97 4.53 6.18
CA GLU A 246 8.35 5.88 6.51
C GLU A 246 9.52 6.33 5.63
N ALA A 247 9.65 7.63 5.37
CA ALA A 247 10.69 8.11 4.48
C ALA A 247 12.09 7.83 5.01
N SER A 248 12.97 7.37 4.13
CA SER A 248 14.40 7.38 4.34
C SER A 248 15.08 8.41 3.44
N TYR A 249 16.24 8.92 3.86
CA TYR A 249 17.00 9.92 3.13
C TYR A 249 17.59 9.29 1.87
N GLY A 250 17.29 9.85 0.73
CA GLY A 250 17.84 9.45 -0.55
C GLY A 250 18.94 10.39 -1.03
N THR A 251 19.60 10.00 -2.10
CA THR A 251 20.58 10.84 -2.78
C THR A 251 19.91 12.15 -3.23
N ASP A 252 20.68 13.24 -3.24
CA ASP A 252 20.22 14.57 -3.69
C ASP A 252 19.07 15.18 -2.89
N GLY A 253 18.87 14.73 -1.64
CA GLY A 253 17.81 15.26 -0.78
C GLY A 253 16.40 14.83 -1.18
N LYS A 254 16.26 13.76 -1.96
CA LYS A 254 14.97 13.15 -2.28
C LYS A 254 14.57 12.12 -1.24
N ALA A 255 13.28 11.95 -1.01
CA ALA A 255 12.79 10.92 -0.12
C ALA A 255 12.78 9.56 -0.82
N ASN A 256 13.08 8.51 -0.05
CA ASN A 256 12.88 7.12 -0.46
C ASN A 256 11.78 6.46 0.38
N SER A 257 11.02 5.57 -0.23
CA SER A 257 10.17 4.59 0.44
C SER A 257 10.85 3.22 0.42
N LYS A 258 11.84 3.06 1.28
CA LYS A 258 12.67 1.84 1.43
C LYS A 258 12.92 1.58 2.91
N VAL A 259 13.22 0.34 3.25
CA VAL A 259 13.78 0.01 4.56
C VAL A 259 14.99 0.89 4.84
N SER A 260 15.03 1.55 5.99
CA SER A 260 16.20 2.31 6.40
C SER A 260 17.27 1.40 7.01
N ASN A 261 18.54 1.77 6.82
CA ASN A 261 19.68 1.01 7.34
C ASN A 261 20.14 1.54 8.70
N THR A 262 19.78 2.77 9.01
CA THR A 262 20.16 3.47 10.23
C THR A 262 19.15 4.59 10.54
N PHE A 263 19.25 5.18 11.71
CA PHE A 263 18.44 6.30 12.16
C PHE A 263 19.26 7.26 13.02
N ILE A 264 18.79 8.49 13.18
CA ILE A 264 19.43 9.49 14.01
C ILE A 264 18.64 9.66 15.31
N ASP A 265 19.23 9.27 16.42
CA ASP A 265 18.61 9.37 17.76
C ASP A 265 18.99 10.68 18.49
N THR A 266 19.37 11.72 17.74
CA THR A 266 19.69 13.04 18.29
C THR A 266 18.80 14.09 17.65
N ARG A 267 18.12 14.87 18.48
CA ARG A 267 17.26 15.97 18.01
C ARG A 267 18.10 17.06 17.31
N GLY A 268 17.59 17.57 16.21
CA GLY A 268 18.16 18.68 15.46
C GLY A 268 19.25 18.32 14.47
N THR A 269 19.55 17.03 14.32
CA THR A 269 20.52 16.54 13.33
C THR A 269 19.77 15.93 12.15
N ALA A 270 19.80 16.58 10.99
CA ALA A 270 19.23 16.03 9.76
C ALA A 270 20.13 14.89 9.22
N PRO A 271 19.55 13.87 8.57
CA PRO A 271 20.34 12.84 7.91
C PRO A 271 21.11 13.40 6.72
N THR A 272 22.30 12.85 6.50
CA THR A 272 23.19 13.18 5.38
C THR A 272 23.63 11.96 4.60
N THR A 273 23.30 10.77 5.10
CA THR A 273 23.69 9.50 4.51
C THR A 273 22.47 8.79 3.96
N GLU A 274 22.56 8.32 2.72
CA GLU A 274 21.50 7.56 2.07
C GLU A 274 21.08 6.33 2.90
N GLY A 275 19.78 6.05 2.92
CA GLY A 275 19.21 4.94 3.67
C GLY A 275 19.04 5.21 5.17
N THR A 276 19.31 6.43 5.64
CA THR A 276 18.98 6.83 7.01
C THR A 276 17.50 7.18 7.11
N LEU A 277 16.80 6.73 8.16
CA LEU A 277 15.44 7.20 8.47
C LEU A 277 15.42 8.72 8.44
N TRP A 278 14.54 9.31 7.64
CA TRP A 278 14.50 10.77 7.48
C TRP A 278 13.65 11.43 8.56
N ASN A 279 14.21 11.48 9.72
CA ASN A 279 13.67 12.21 10.85
C ASN A 279 14.32 13.62 11.00
N ASN A 280 13.98 14.36 12.04
CA ASN A 280 14.46 15.72 12.27
C ASN A 280 14.16 16.69 11.10
N ILE A 281 13.00 16.56 10.52
CA ILE A 281 12.53 17.31 9.36
C ILE A 281 11.27 18.11 9.71
N THR A 282 11.08 19.30 9.10
CA THR A 282 9.84 20.06 9.22
C THR A 282 8.75 19.50 8.30
N GLN A 283 7.48 19.86 8.54
CA GLN A 283 6.38 19.49 7.64
C GLN A 283 6.61 20.03 6.21
N ILE A 284 7.09 21.26 6.06
CA ILE A 284 7.34 21.91 4.76
C ILE A 284 8.44 21.16 3.99
N ASP A 285 9.53 20.85 4.66
CA ASP A 285 10.63 20.13 4.03
C ASP A 285 10.20 18.69 3.66
N SER A 286 9.37 18.05 4.49
CA SER A 286 8.75 16.76 4.20
C SER A 286 7.90 16.80 2.94
N ALA A 287 7.07 17.85 2.78
CA ALA A 287 6.28 18.02 1.57
C ALA A 287 7.15 18.28 0.34
N THR A 288 8.19 19.09 0.48
CA THR A 288 9.15 19.34 -0.61
C THR A 288 9.88 18.06 -1.01
N ALA A 289 10.35 17.28 -0.05
CA ALA A 289 11.01 16.01 -0.30
C ALA A 289 10.07 15.00 -0.97
N SER A 290 8.81 14.91 -0.51
CA SER A 290 7.80 14.02 -1.10
C SER A 290 7.46 14.39 -2.55
N ARG A 291 7.37 15.68 -2.87
CA ARG A 291 7.03 16.18 -4.22
C ARG A 291 8.14 15.98 -5.24
N ASN A 292 9.37 15.87 -4.78
CA ASN A 292 10.55 15.76 -5.63
C ASN A 292 11.00 14.32 -5.90
N ILE A 293 10.23 13.32 -5.47
CA ILE A 293 10.62 11.91 -5.67
C ILE A 293 10.66 11.59 -7.16
N TYR A 294 9.61 11.91 -7.91
CA TYR A 294 9.48 11.57 -9.33
C TYR A 294 9.18 12.79 -10.21
N GLU A 295 9.58 12.71 -11.48
CA GLU A 295 9.21 13.68 -12.51
C GLU A 295 8.00 13.21 -13.33
N ALA A 296 7.86 11.90 -13.52
CA ALA A 296 6.90 11.31 -14.45
C ALA A 296 5.56 10.92 -13.80
N VAL A 297 5.51 10.75 -12.49
CA VAL A 297 4.31 10.45 -11.71
C VAL A 297 4.19 11.41 -10.54
N THR A 298 2.97 11.69 -10.13
CA THR A 298 2.75 12.68 -9.06
C THR A 298 2.91 12.04 -7.70
N THR A 299 3.79 12.63 -6.90
CA THR A 299 3.93 12.31 -5.46
C THR A 299 3.71 13.55 -4.62
N ASP A 300 3.22 13.37 -3.42
CA ASP A 300 3.04 14.44 -2.43
C ASP A 300 3.19 13.87 -1.02
N LEU A 301 3.33 14.75 -0.05
CA LEU A 301 3.16 14.40 1.35
C LEU A 301 1.75 13.84 1.56
N ILE A 302 1.61 12.81 2.37
CA ILE A 302 0.31 12.19 2.63
C ILE A 302 -0.69 13.21 3.20
N ASN A 303 -1.90 13.22 2.66
CA ASN A 303 -3.01 14.04 3.13
C ASN A 303 -3.96 13.23 4.04
N SER A 304 -4.85 13.91 4.75
CA SER A 304 -5.76 13.25 5.70
C SER A 304 -6.76 12.30 5.03
N TYR A 305 -7.16 12.54 3.78
CA TYR A 305 -8.01 11.60 3.04
C TYR A 305 -7.28 10.29 2.79
N ALA A 306 -6.03 10.36 2.37
CA ALA A 306 -5.21 9.17 2.14
C ALA A 306 -4.91 8.43 3.45
N TRP A 307 -4.53 9.16 4.51
CA TRP A 307 -4.24 8.54 5.80
C TRP A 307 -5.44 7.78 6.38
N ASP A 308 -6.56 8.47 6.50
CA ASP A 308 -7.75 7.88 7.12
C ASP A 308 -8.32 6.74 6.27
N THR A 309 -8.31 6.87 4.93
CA THR A 309 -8.74 5.81 4.02
C THR A 309 -7.82 4.59 4.07
N ALA A 310 -6.50 4.78 4.27
CA ALA A 310 -5.57 3.67 4.48
C ALA A 310 -5.89 2.89 5.76
N ILE A 311 -6.25 3.57 6.86
CA ILE A 311 -6.71 2.89 8.08
C ILE A 311 -7.99 2.08 7.79
N VAL A 312 -8.97 2.67 7.10
CA VAL A 312 -10.20 1.96 6.71
C VAL A 312 -9.90 0.73 5.85
N TYR A 313 -8.96 0.86 4.90
CA TYR A 313 -8.49 -0.26 4.10
C TYR A 313 -7.88 -1.36 4.96
N ILE A 314 -6.94 -1.03 5.83
CA ILE A 314 -6.27 -1.98 6.71
C ILE A 314 -7.31 -2.72 7.57
N GLN A 315 -8.21 -2.01 8.27
CA GLN A 315 -9.21 -2.61 9.13
C GLN A 315 -10.16 -3.57 8.38
N ASN A 316 -10.49 -3.27 7.13
CA ASN A 316 -11.37 -4.12 6.34
C ASN A 316 -10.68 -5.37 5.78
N PHE A 317 -9.38 -5.32 5.52
CA PHE A 317 -8.67 -6.38 4.81
C PHE A 317 -7.71 -7.20 5.68
N SER A 318 -7.11 -6.65 6.73
CA SER A 318 -6.23 -7.40 7.65
C SER A 318 -6.98 -8.25 8.66
N GLY A 319 -8.25 -7.95 8.92
CA GLY A 319 -9.01 -8.52 10.03
C GLY A 319 -8.77 -7.83 11.38
N ASP A 320 -7.88 -6.85 11.45
CA ASP A 320 -7.63 -6.01 12.63
C ASP A 320 -8.62 -4.83 12.66
N THR A 321 -9.81 -5.07 13.17
CA THR A 321 -10.93 -4.13 13.12
C THR A 321 -10.75 -2.89 13.97
N ASP A 322 -9.80 -2.87 14.89
CA ASP A 322 -9.44 -1.73 15.72
C ASP A 322 -8.03 -1.18 15.47
N TYR A 323 -7.47 -1.45 14.30
CA TYR A 323 -6.16 -0.93 13.87
C TYR A 323 -6.00 0.58 14.05
N SER A 324 -7.08 1.34 13.91
CA SER A 324 -7.10 2.78 14.21
C SER A 324 -6.65 3.12 15.65
N TYR A 325 -6.80 2.19 16.58
CA TYR A 325 -6.39 2.32 17.97
C TYR A 325 -5.15 1.49 18.33
N GLN A 326 -4.45 0.97 17.33
CA GLN A 326 -3.13 0.39 17.57
C GLN A 326 -2.14 1.49 17.93
N ASN A 327 -1.23 1.15 18.81
CA ASN A 327 -0.16 2.04 19.26
C ASN A 327 1.19 1.35 19.15
N SER A 328 2.23 2.14 19.25
CA SER A 328 3.58 1.61 19.25
C SER A 328 3.79 0.56 20.31
N LYS A 329 4.16 -0.64 19.90
CA LYS A 329 4.68 -1.68 20.80
C LYS A 329 6.14 -1.43 21.16
N ASN A 330 6.80 -0.53 20.44
CA ASN A 330 8.21 -0.21 20.61
C ASN A 330 8.37 1.07 21.43
N THR A 331 9.29 1.02 22.37
CA THR A 331 9.62 2.15 23.27
C THR A 331 10.85 2.91 22.83
N SER A 332 11.43 2.57 21.66
CA SER A 332 12.60 3.19 21.11
C SER A 332 12.49 3.33 19.60
N LEU A 333 13.12 4.39 19.08
CA LEU A 333 13.26 4.60 17.64
C LEU A 333 14.01 3.43 17.00
N SER A 334 13.58 3.03 15.82
CA SER A 334 14.15 1.95 15.02
C SER A 334 14.25 2.32 13.55
N ASN A 335 14.88 1.47 12.77
CA ASN A 335 14.83 1.56 11.32
C ASN A 335 13.40 1.32 10.85
N THR A 336 12.95 2.08 9.84
CA THR A 336 11.65 1.82 9.22
C THR A 336 11.59 0.42 8.64
N GLY A 337 10.45 -0.27 8.82
CA GLY A 337 10.27 -1.66 8.42
C GLY A 337 10.98 -2.69 9.31
N ALA A 338 11.61 -2.27 10.40
CA ALA A 338 12.27 -3.19 11.35
C ALA A 338 11.33 -3.73 12.43
N ASN A 339 10.19 -3.10 12.60
CA ASN A 339 9.18 -3.49 13.58
C ASN A 339 8.25 -4.56 13.00
N GLU A 340 7.70 -5.40 13.86
CA GLU A 340 6.73 -6.41 13.44
C GLU A 340 5.30 -5.81 13.40
N ASP A 341 5.14 -4.67 12.72
CA ASP A 341 3.85 -3.98 12.59
C ASP A 341 3.42 -3.78 11.13
N GLU A 342 4.01 -4.54 10.21
CA GLU A 342 3.57 -4.57 8.82
C GLU A 342 2.13 -5.10 8.72
N VAL A 343 1.22 -4.29 8.21
CA VAL A 343 -0.17 -4.68 7.95
C VAL A 343 -0.55 -4.32 6.52
N CYS A 344 -1.07 -5.29 5.76
CA CYS A 344 -1.35 -5.12 4.34
C CYS A 344 -0.14 -4.54 3.55
N LYS A 345 1.06 -4.96 3.89
CA LYS A 345 2.33 -4.47 3.34
C LYS A 345 2.67 -3.00 3.65
N ILE A 346 1.96 -2.34 4.54
CA ILE A 346 2.27 -0.99 5.03
C ILE A 346 2.93 -1.13 6.39
N ASN A 347 4.11 -0.51 6.56
CA ASN A 347 4.89 -0.57 7.79
C ASN A 347 4.75 0.72 8.59
N ASP A 348 4.87 0.61 9.90
CA ASP A 348 5.11 1.70 10.86
C ASP A 348 4.01 2.78 10.99
N MET A 349 2.79 2.61 10.42
CA MET A 349 1.72 3.60 10.61
C MET A 349 1.25 3.71 12.08
N ALA A 350 1.38 2.64 12.85
CA ALA A 350 0.98 2.59 14.25
C ALA A 350 2.17 2.73 15.21
N SER A 351 3.39 2.85 14.69
CA SER A 351 4.61 2.74 15.51
C SER A 351 5.73 3.65 15.03
N ASN A 352 6.93 3.45 15.59
CA ASN A 352 8.20 4.10 15.25
C ASN A 352 8.17 5.62 15.39
N THR A 353 7.66 6.37 14.40
CA THR A 353 7.64 7.84 14.46
C THR A 353 6.25 8.41 14.16
N TYR A 354 6.03 9.66 14.60
CA TYR A 354 4.91 10.45 14.10
C TYR A 354 5.23 10.92 12.69
N GLU A 355 4.21 10.95 11.84
CA GLU A 355 4.40 11.30 10.44
C GLU A 355 3.69 12.60 10.08
N TRP A 356 4.43 13.54 9.53
CA TRP A 356 3.87 14.75 8.99
C TRP A 356 2.85 14.47 7.89
N THR A 357 1.77 15.23 7.89
CA THR A 357 0.76 15.21 6.84
C THR A 357 0.49 16.62 6.33
N THR A 358 -0.29 16.77 5.26
CA THR A 358 -0.73 18.09 4.78
C THR A 358 -1.93 18.62 5.55
N GLU A 359 -2.42 17.87 6.55
CA GLU A 359 -3.53 18.32 7.41
C GLU A 359 -3.13 19.56 8.22
N TYR A 360 -4.10 20.43 8.45
CA TYR A 360 -3.91 21.73 9.10
C TYR A 360 -4.66 21.76 10.42
N SER A 361 -4.04 22.34 11.45
CA SER A 361 -4.68 22.61 12.73
C SER A 361 -5.03 24.11 12.87
N ILE A 362 -6.26 24.38 13.28
CA ILE A 362 -6.69 25.72 13.71
C ILE A 362 -6.61 25.90 15.22
N ASN A 363 -6.04 24.92 15.92
CA ASN A 363 -5.83 25.03 17.35
C ASN A 363 -4.78 26.10 17.63
N LYS A 364 -5.21 27.18 18.32
CA LYS A 364 -4.34 28.23 18.78
C LYS A 364 -4.29 28.15 20.31
N ASP A 365 -3.23 27.60 20.81
CA ASP A 365 -2.91 27.79 22.22
C ASP A 365 -2.55 29.25 22.46
N SER A 366 -2.77 29.75 23.67
CA SER A 366 -2.63 31.18 24.03
C SER A 366 -1.27 31.80 23.73
N SER A 367 -0.27 31.00 23.39
CA SER A 367 1.12 31.43 23.18
C SER A 367 1.69 31.05 21.82
N PHE A 368 1.13 30.06 21.10
CA PHE A 368 1.71 29.51 19.86
C PHE A 368 0.61 29.05 18.91
N ALA A 369 0.84 29.25 17.61
CA ALA A 369 0.07 28.58 16.58
C ALA A 369 0.74 27.22 16.26
N TYR A 370 -0.04 26.18 16.25
CA TYR A 370 0.42 24.82 15.91
C TYR A 370 -0.27 24.34 14.62
N PRO A 371 0.08 24.92 13.46
CA PRO A 371 -0.66 24.66 12.24
C PRO A 371 -0.35 23.30 11.60
N CYS A 372 0.78 22.69 11.93
CA CYS A 372 1.26 21.50 11.28
C CYS A 372 0.77 20.25 12.00
N VAL A 373 0.20 19.31 11.25
CA VAL A 373 -0.38 18.09 11.81
C VAL A 373 0.50 16.89 11.50
N ASP A 374 0.83 16.14 12.54
CA ASP A 374 1.42 14.83 12.48
C ASP A 374 0.41 13.75 12.90
N ARG A 375 0.60 12.55 12.41
CA ARG A 375 -0.30 11.41 12.56
C ARG A 375 0.47 10.18 13.03
N GLY A 376 -0.30 9.17 13.45
CA GLY A 376 0.23 7.86 13.78
C GLY A 376 0.70 7.71 15.22
N GLY A 377 1.23 6.55 15.52
CA GLY A 377 1.86 6.25 16.80
C GLY A 377 3.33 6.59 16.78
N GLY A 378 3.92 6.88 17.93
CA GLY A 378 5.36 7.16 18.05
C GLY A 378 6.02 6.29 19.13
N CYS A 379 7.26 5.96 18.97
CA CYS A 379 8.03 5.08 19.85
C CYS A 379 8.17 5.59 21.31
N ASN A 380 7.92 6.87 21.54
CA ASN A 380 8.07 7.50 22.85
C ASN A 380 6.76 7.57 23.66
N ARG A 381 5.62 7.15 23.09
CA ARG A 381 4.29 7.28 23.68
C ARG A 381 3.39 6.11 23.33
N SER A 382 3.04 5.30 24.31
CA SER A 382 2.14 4.14 24.16
C SER A 382 0.65 4.49 24.19
N ASP A 383 0.32 5.75 24.47
CA ASP A 383 -1.06 6.28 24.54
C ASP A 383 -1.49 7.00 23.27
N LEU A 384 -0.65 7.01 22.23
CA LEU A 384 -0.95 7.63 20.95
C LEU A 384 -1.17 6.56 19.88
N TYR A 385 -2.18 6.76 19.05
CA TYR A 385 -2.76 5.74 18.17
C TYR A 385 -2.62 6.09 16.70
N THR A 386 -2.77 5.10 15.83
CA THR A 386 -2.72 5.26 14.36
C THR A 386 -3.67 6.34 13.86
N ASN A 387 -4.86 6.48 14.44
CA ASN A 387 -5.83 7.52 14.12
C ASN A 387 -5.50 8.89 14.71
N GLY A 388 -4.47 8.97 15.55
CA GLY A 388 -4.09 10.21 16.25
C GLY A 388 -3.88 11.36 15.30
N ARG A 389 -4.25 12.56 15.77
CA ARG A 389 -3.97 13.86 15.14
C ARG A 389 -3.34 14.73 16.20
N TYR A 390 -2.12 15.12 15.96
CA TYR A 390 -1.37 15.98 16.87
C TYR A 390 -0.95 17.21 16.10
N ASN A 391 -0.75 18.32 16.81
CA ASN A 391 -0.38 19.56 16.15
C ASN A 391 0.91 20.12 16.73
N ASN A 392 1.75 20.60 15.83
CA ASN A 392 3.06 21.13 16.14
C ASN A 392 3.32 22.47 15.44
N ASP A 393 4.30 23.18 15.95
CA ASP A 393 4.84 24.38 15.33
C ASP A 393 5.44 24.06 13.95
N ALA A 394 5.34 25.02 13.03
CA ALA A 394 5.85 24.89 11.68
C ALA A 394 7.37 24.67 11.60
N THR A 395 8.09 25.09 12.62
CA THR A 395 9.55 24.91 12.76
C THR A 395 9.91 23.67 13.57
N SER A 396 8.92 22.90 14.02
CA SER A 396 9.17 21.72 14.83
C SER A 396 9.96 20.67 14.07
N ILE A 397 11.07 20.28 14.67
CA ILE A 397 11.88 19.14 14.26
C ILE A 397 12.11 18.25 15.46
N SER A 398 12.05 16.94 15.25
CA SER A 398 12.32 15.96 16.30
C SER A 398 12.83 14.68 15.68
N LYS A 399 13.62 13.93 16.45
CA LYS A 399 14.00 12.57 16.10
C LYS A 399 12.79 11.63 15.95
N ASN A 400 11.66 12.01 16.53
CA ASN A 400 10.40 11.24 16.51
C ASN A 400 9.45 11.67 15.40
N TYR A 401 9.82 12.61 14.53
CA TYR A 401 9.01 13.06 13.39
C TYR A 401 9.67 12.66 12.09
N THR A 402 8.92 11.96 11.27
CA THR A 402 9.24 11.62 9.90
C THR A 402 8.05 11.94 8.99
N PHE A 403 7.94 11.29 7.85
CA PHE A 403 6.83 11.46 6.92
C PHE A 403 6.72 10.27 5.98
N ARG A 404 5.60 10.16 5.28
CA ARG A 404 5.47 9.26 4.14
C ARG A 404 4.81 9.95 2.96
N SER A 405 5.16 9.54 1.76
CA SER A 405 4.58 10.04 0.54
C SER A 405 3.39 9.21 0.08
N ILE A 406 2.52 9.84 -0.71
CA ILE A 406 1.55 9.16 -1.57
C ILE A 406 1.96 9.32 -3.02
N LEU A 407 1.50 8.40 -3.88
CA LEU A 407 1.66 8.44 -5.32
C LEU A 407 0.29 8.26 -5.99
N TYR A 408 0.00 9.07 -6.99
CA TYR A 408 -1.24 9.02 -7.75
C TYR A 408 -1.03 9.41 -9.22
N LEU A 409 -1.97 9.01 -10.10
CA LEU A 409 -1.85 9.05 -11.55
C LEU A 409 -2.75 10.10 -12.17
#